data_4de8a80cb73df4f98e31140f04f325c8
#
_entry.id   4de8a80cb73df4f98e31140f04f325c8
#
_cell.length_a   1.000
_cell.length_b   1.000
_cell.length_c   1.000
_cell.angle_alpha   90.00
_cell.angle_beta   90.00
_cell.angle_gamma   90.00
#
_symmetry.space_group_name_H-M   'P 1'
#
loop_
_entity.id
_entity.type
_entity.pdbx_description
1 polymer ?
#
loop_
_entity_poly.entity_id
_entity_poly.type
_entity_poly.pdbx_seq_one_letter_code
_entity_poly.pdbx_strand_id
1 'polypeptide(L)'
;MTRTGQILFIQGGGAGAHDEWDDKLVESLRRELGGEYEVRYPRMPDEGDPCYARWSTAIRREMAALDDGAVVVGHSVGAAILLNALAGRPPEKGLGAIVLIAAPFVGEGGWLSDEFELTSDLGAKLPPGAQADVFHGLRDETAPPSHAACMPRPSRRRGCTSCPGGIIS
;
A
#
# COMPACT_ATOMS: atom_id res chain seq x y z
N MET A 1 -22.87 -7.91 -17.74
CA MET A 1 -22.25 -8.38 -16.47
C MET A 1 -21.35 -7.26 -15.96
N THR A 2 -21.68 -6.69 -14.83
CA THR A 2 -20.81 -5.72 -14.14
C THR A 2 -19.55 -6.46 -13.68
N ARG A 3 -18.40 -6.00 -14.13
CA ARG A 3 -17.11 -6.55 -13.72
C ARG A 3 -16.89 -6.18 -12.25
N THR A 4 -16.70 -7.17 -11.38
CA THR A 4 -16.35 -6.96 -9.97
C THR A 4 -14.97 -6.34 -9.91
N GLY A 5 -14.83 -5.22 -9.20
CA GLY A 5 -13.52 -4.61 -8.97
C GLY A 5 -12.64 -5.52 -8.11
N GLN A 6 -11.32 -5.42 -8.25
CA GLN A 6 -10.40 -6.19 -7.42
C GLN A 6 -9.58 -5.29 -6.52
N ILE A 7 -9.39 -5.73 -5.29
CA ILE A 7 -8.53 -5.11 -4.30
C ILE A 7 -7.52 -6.16 -3.82
N LEU A 8 -6.24 -5.84 -3.89
CA LEU A 8 -5.18 -6.62 -3.27
C LEU A 8 -4.75 -5.92 -1.98
N PHE A 9 -4.93 -6.56 -0.84
CA PHE A 9 -4.49 -6.06 0.44
C PHE A 9 -3.21 -6.76 0.90
N ILE A 10 -2.15 -5.98 1.16
CA ILE A 10 -0.87 -6.43 1.68
C ILE A 10 -0.80 -6.09 3.16
N GLN A 11 -0.66 -7.12 3.99
CA GLN A 11 -0.59 -7.05 5.44
C GLN A 11 0.62 -6.27 5.96
N GLY A 12 0.56 -5.86 7.21
CA GLY A 12 1.71 -5.41 7.99
C GLY A 12 2.63 -6.55 8.42
N GLY A 13 3.78 -6.21 8.99
CA GLY A 13 4.71 -7.17 9.56
C GLY A 13 4.47 -7.39 11.06
N GLY A 14 4.88 -8.53 11.54
CA GLY A 14 4.77 -8.98 12.92
C GLY A 14 4.10 -10.33 13.03
N ALA A 15 4.47 -11.12 14.04
CA ALA A 15 3.83 -12.40 14.28
C ALA A 15 2.33 -12.21 14.53
N GLY A 16 1.50 -12.92 13.79
CA GLY A 16 0.04 -12.81 13.86
C GLY A 16 -0.56 -11.62 13.09
N ALA A 17 0.24 -10.84 12.35
CA ALA A 17 -0.24 -9.67 11.62
C ALA A 17 -1.39 -10.01 10.68
N HIS A 18 -1.30 -11.12 9.96
CA HIS A 18 -2.32 -11.54 9.04
C HIS A 18 -3.66 -11.90 9.74
N ASP A 19 -3.63 -12.74 10.77
CA ASP A 19 -4.85 -13.33 11.32
C ASP A 19 -5.43 -12.57 12.52
N GLU A 20 -4.62 -11.80 13.26
CA GLU A 20 -5.05 -11.20 14.52
C GLU A 20 -5.24 -9.69 14.42
N TRP A 21 -4.52 -9.02 13.50
CA TRP A 21 -4.51 -7.56 13.40
C TRP A 21 -5.16 -7.07 12.11
N ASP A 22 -4.62 -7.44 10.95
CA ASP A 22 -5.06 -6.90 9.67
C ASP A 22 -6.34 -7.56 9.15
N ASP A 23 -6.64 -8.78 9.60
CA ASP A 23 -7.90 -9.44 9.29
C ASP A 23 -9.12 -8.57 9.62
N LYS A 24 -9.08 -7.85 10.73
CA LYS A 24 -10.15 -6.91 11.13
C LYS A 24 -10.31 -5.74 10.16
N LEU A 25 -9.20 -5.23 9.61
CA LEU A 25 -9.24 -4.19 8.58
C LEU A 25 -9.83 -4.74 7.29
N VAL A 26 -9.40 -5.93 6.88
CA VAL A 26 -9.89 -6.59 5.67
C VAL A 26 -11.37 -6.94 5.78
N GLU A 27 -11.82 -7.46 6.91
CA GLU A 27 -13.24 -7.74 7.15
C GLU A 27 -14.10 -6.46 7.13
N SER A 28 -13.60 -5.38 7.73
CA SER A 28 -14.27 -4.09 7.66
C SER A 28 -14.36 -3.58 6.22
N LEU A 29 -13.27 -3.70 5.46
CA LEU A 29 -13.24 -3.32 4.05
C LEU A 29 -14.24 -4.15 3.22
N ARG A 30 -14.28 -5.46 3.40
CA ARG A 30 -15.24 -6.35 2.72
C ARG A 30 -16.69 -5.99 3.04
N ARG A 31 -16.97 -5.68 4.29
CA ARG A 31 -18.30 -5.29 4.73
C ARG A 31 -18.77 -3.98 4.10
N GLU A 32 -17.90 -2.96 4.08
CA GLU A 32 -18.23 -1.64 3.56
C GLU A 32 -18.36 -1.62 2.03
N LEU A 33 -17.54 -2.40 1.33
CA LEU A 33 -17.57 -2.48 -0.13
C LEU A 33 -18.63 -3.46 -0.68
N GLY A 34 -19.10 -4.38 0.15
CA GLY A 34 -20.09 -5.38 -0.28
C GLY A 34 -19.60 -6.25 -1.42
N GLY A 35 -20.51 -6.68 -2.29
CA GLY A 35 -20.22 -7.58 -3.42
C GLY A 35 -19.65 -6.90 -4.67
N GLU A 36 -19.40 -5.60 -4.65
CA GLU A 36 -18.87 -4.86 -5.81
C GLU A 36 -17.37 -5.08 -6.00
N TYR A 37 -16.66 -5.53 -4.95
CA TYR A 37 -15.23 -5.76 -4.96
C TYR A 37 -14.87 -7.16 -4.43
N GLU A 38 -13.92 -7.79 -5.10
CA GLU A 38 -13.22 -8.97 -4.60
C GLU A 38 -11.97 -8.53 -3.84
N VAL A 39 -11.94 -8.75 -2.53
CA VAL A 39 -10.77 -8.42 -1.70
C VAL A 39 -9.89 -9.65 -1.55
N ARG A 40 -8.73 -9.63 -2.22
CA ARG A 40 -7.69 -10.64 -2.13
C ARG A 40 -6.74 -10.27 -0.99
N TYR A 41 -6.54 -11.21 -0.08
CA TYR A 41 -5.74 -11.01 1.12
C TYR A 41 -4.80 -12.20 1.33
N PRO A 42 -3.71 -12.27 0.55
CA PRO A 42 -2.73 -13.35 0.68
C PRO A 42 -1.84 -13.13 1.90
N ARG A 43 -1.48 -14.23 2.58
CA ARG A 43 -0.47 -14.20 3.63
C ARG A 43 0.91 -13.96 3.03
N MET A 44 1.64 -12.99 3.60
CA MET A 44 3.04 -12.76 3.24
C MET A 44 3.96 -13.77 3.93
N PRO A 45 5.07 -14.19 3.27
CA PRO A 45 5.98 -15.17 3.84
C PRO A 45 6.70 -14.62 5.08
N ASP A 46 6.82 -15.44 6.13
CA ASP A 46 7.51 -15.12 7.38
C ASP A 46 7.13 -13.75 7.96
N GLU A 47 5.85 -13.56 8.22
CA GLU A 47 5.30 -12.27 8.65
C GLU A 47 5.94 -11.70 9.92
N GLY A 48 6.49 -12.57 10.78
CA GLY A 48 7.22 -12.17 11.99
C GLY A 48 8.59 -11.55 11.73
N ASP A 49 9.16 -11.81 10.55
CA ASP A 49 10.46 -11.26 10.10
C ASP A 49 10.36 -10.87 8.62
N PRO A 50 9.69 -9.74 8.30
CA PRO A 50 9.48 -9.29 6.93
C PRO A 50 10.80 -9.04 6.21
N CYS A 51 11.03 -9.76 5.10
CA CYS A 51 12.19 -9.59 4.23
C CYS A 51 11.75 -9.01 2.89
N TYR A 52 12.38 -7.93 2.45
CA TYR A 52 12.02 -7.24 1.21
C TYR A 52 12.02 -8.16 -0.01
N ALA A 53 13.07 -8.95 -0.18
CA ALA A 53 13.20 -9.82 -1.36
C ALA A 53 12.05 -10.85 -1.46
N ARG A 54 11.70 -11.47 -0.33
CA ARG A 54 10.61 -12.46 -0.28
C ARG A 54 9.23 -11.81 -0.45
N TRP A 55 8.99 -10.71 0.25
CA TRP A 55 7.72 -10.01 0.18
C TRP A 55 7.49 -9.34 -1.17
N SER A 56 8.50 -8.66 -1.72
CA SER A 56 8.37 -8.03 -3.04
C SER A 56 8.11 -9.06 -4.15
N THR A 57 8.69 -10.25 -4.05
CA THR A 57 8.42 -11.37 -4.98
C THR A 57 6.98 -11.86 -4.85
N ALA A 58 6.49 -12.06 -3.63
CA ALA A 58 5.11 -12.47 -3.37
C ALA A 58 4.12 -11.40 -3.86
N ILE A 59 4.35 -10.14 -3.54
CA ILE A 59 3.53 -9.01 -3.99
C ILE A 59 3.46 -8.93 -5.52
N ARG A 60 4.59 -9.05 -6.21
CA ARG A 60 4.62 -9.04 -7.69
C ARG A 60 3.84 -10.19 -8.30
N ARG A 61 3.92 -11.38 -7.70
CA ARG A 61 3.14 -12.54 -8.15
C ARG A 61 1.64 -12.28 -8.00
N GLU A 62 1.21 -11.73 -6.87
CA GLU A 62 -0.20 -11.41 -6.64
C GLU A 62 -0.69 -10.29 -7.59
N MET A 63 0.12 -9.25 -7.80
CA MET A 63 -0.21 -8.17 -8.73
C MET A 63 -0.35 -8.66 -10.18
N ALA A 64 0.47 -9.61 -10.61
CA ALA A 64 0.40 -10.18 -11.97
C ALA A 64 -0.95 -10.88 -12.24
N ALA A 65 -1.60 -11.37 -11.20
CA ALA A 65 -2.89 -12.04 -11.30
C ALA A 65 -4.10 -11.08 -11.21
N LEU A 66 -3.88 -9.79 -10.95
CA LEU A 66 -4.96 -8.79 -10.90
C LEU A 66 -5.46 -8.42 -12.30
N ASP A 67 -6.68 -7.91 -12.35
CA ASP A 67 -7.25 -7.30 -13.54
C ASP A 67 -6.79 -5.84 -13.69
N ASP A 68 -6.94 -5.30 -14.90
CA ASP A 68 -6.69 -3.89 -15.18
C ASP A 68 -7.62 -3.00 -14.36
N GLY A 69 -7.07 -1.95 -13.74
CA GLY A 69 -7.82 -1.05 -12.87
C GLY A 69 -7.98 -1.52 -11.43
N ALA A 70 -7.33 -2.61 -11.02
CA ALA A 70 -7.35 -3.07 -9.64
C ALA A 70 -6.75 -2.04 -8.67
N VAL A 71 -7.21 -2.07 -7.41
CA VAL A 71 -6.69 -1.27 -6.32
C VAL A 71 -5.71 -2.10 -5.49
N VAL A 72 -4.58 -1.52 -5.12
CA VAL A 72 -3.64 -2.14 -4.19
C VAL A 72 -3.60 -1.37 -2.88
N VAL A 73 -3.69 -2.08 -1.77
CA VAL A 73 -3.68 -1.53 -0.42
C VAL A 73 -2.52 -2.15 0.34
N GLY A 74 -1.72 -1.33 1.00
CA GLY A 74 -0.65 -1.83 1.87
C GLY A 74 -0.79 -1.24 3.27
N HIS A 75 -0.54 -2.06 4.29
CA HIS A 75 -0.54 -1.66 5.69
C HIS A 75 0.87 -1.76 6.28
N SER A 76 1.27 -0.75 7.05
CA SER A 76 2.53 -0.71 7.80
C SER A 76 3.75 -1.02 6.89
N VAL A 77 4.67 -1.91 7.31
CA VAL A 77 5.83 -2.31 6.52
C VAL A 77 5.44 -2.89 5.15
N GLY A 78 4.30 -3.57 5.06
CA GLY A 78 3.78 -4.06 3.78
C GLY A 78 3.50 -2.94 2.78
N ALA A 79 3.05 -1.78 3.26
CA ALA A 79 2.87 -0.59 2.43
C ALA A 79 4.20 -0.05 1.89
N ALA A 80 5.25 0.00 2.72
CA ALA A 80 6.57 0.45 2.31
C ALA A 80 7.20 -0.50 1.27
N ILE A 81 7.08 -1.81 1.49
CA ILE A 81 7.57 -2.83 0.55
C ILE A 81 6.78 -2.78 -0.77
N LEU A 82 5.44 -2.68 -0.70
CA LEU A 82 4.57 -2.53 -1.87
C LEU A 82 4.98 -1.33 -2.71
N LEU A 83 5.18 -0.17 -2.08
CA LEU A 83 5.55 1.06 -2.76
C LEU A 83 6.88 0.92 -3.49
N ASN A 84 7.90 0.35 -2.83
CA ASN A 84 9.21 0.11 -3.45
C ASN A 84 9.13 -0.94 -4.57
N ALA A 85 8.34 -2.00 -4.38
CA ALA A 85 8.14 -3.03 -5.39
C ALA A 85 7.48 -2.47 -6.67
N LEU A 86 6.50 -1.58 -6.51
CA LEU A 86 5.83 -0.88 -7.62
C LEU A 86 6.79 0.03 -8.39
N ALA A 87 7.63 0.78 -7.68
CA ALA A 87 8.59 1.69 -8.31
C ALA A 87 9.72 0.95 -9.03
N GLY A 88 10.17 -0.17 -8.46
CA GLY A 88 11.24 -0.98 -9.05
C GLY A 88 10.79 -1.76 -10.28
N ARG A 89 9.57 -2.26 -10.29
CA ARG A 89 8.97 -2.97 -11.41
C ARG A 89 7.44 -2.79 -11.40
N PRO A 90 6.94 -1.80 -12.13
CA PRO A 90 5.50 -1.60 -12.25
C PRO A 90 4.80 -2.84 -12.83
N PRO A 91 3.55 -3.11 -12.44
CA PRO A 91 2.76 -4.18 -13.05
C PRO A 91 2.48 -3.87 -14.52
N GLU A 92 2.29 -4.91 -15.33
CA GLU A 92 1.94 -4.76 -16.76
C GLU A 92 0.55 -4.16 -16.96
N LYS A 93 -0.37 -4.47 -16.04
CA LYS A 93 -1.74 -3.93 -16.06
C LYS A 93 -1.80 -2.66 -15.22
N GLY A 94 -2.61 -1.70 -15.65
CA GLY A 94 -2.80 -0.44 -14.94
C GLY A 94 -3.45 -0.64 -13.58
N LEU A 95 -3.05 0.15 -12.60
CA LEU A 95 -3.71 0.20 -11.30
C LEU A 95 -4.71 1.36 -11.26
N GLY A 96 -5.87 1.14 -10.64
CA GLY A 96 -6.85 2.18 -10.39
C GLY A 96 -6.43 3.11 -9.25
N ALA A 97 -5.92 2.54 -8.16
CA ALA A 97 -5.41 3.30 -7.03
C ALA A 97 -4.37 2.51 -6.22
N ILE A 98 -3.57 3.25 -5.47
CA ILE A 98 -2.62 2.75 -4.49
C ILE A 98 -3.00 3.39 -3.14
N VAL A 99 -3.29 2.57 -2.14
CA VAL A 99 -3.67 3.04 -0.80
C VAL A 99 -2.64 2.58 0.21
N LEU A 100 -2.06 3.51 0.95
CA LEU A 100 -1.04 3.24 1.95
C LEU A 100 -1.57 3.60 3.33
N ILE A 101 -1.62 2.64 4.23
CA ILE A 101 -2.16 2.78 5.59
C ILE A 101 -1.01 2.63 6.57
N ALA A 102 -0.79 3.64 7.42
CA ALA A 102 0.24 3.65 8.45
C ALA A 102 1.63 3.22 7.95
N ALA A 103 1.97 3.62 6.73
CA ALA A 103 3.21 3.23 6.08
C ALA A 103 4.41 3.91 6.75
N PRO A 104 5.43 3.15 7.22
CA PRO A 104 6.66 3.74 7.67
C PRO A 104 7.45 4.29 6.47
N PHE A 105 8.04 5.46 6.64
CA PHE A 105 9.07 5.91 5.72
C PHE A 105 10.37 5.16 6.03
N VAL A 106 10.95 4.52 5.03
CA VAL A 106 12.21 3.78 5.15
C VAL A 106 13.29 4.57 4.43
N GLY A 107 14.26 5.08 5.19
CA GLY A 107 15.31 5.96 4.70
C GLY A 107 15.68 7.03 5.72
N GLU A 108 16.47 8.02 5.31
CA GLU A 108 16.90 9.11 6.17
C GLU A 108 15.70 9.90 6.74
N GLY A 109 15.61 9.98 8.05
CA GLY A 109 14.48 10.61 8.75
C GLY A 109 13.32 9.68 9.10
N GLY A 110 13.44 8.39 8.77
CA GLY A 110 12.49 7.34 9.08
C GLY A 110 13.14 6.09 9.66
N TRP A 111 12.61 4.94 9.33
CA TRP A 111 13.22 3.67 9.70
C TRP A 111 14.46 3.38 8.84
N LEU A 112 15.48 2.81 9.46
CA LEU A 112 16.67 2.35 8.73
C LEU A 112 16.46 0.90 8.27
N SER A 113 16.91 0.61 7.05
CA SER A 113 16.90 -0.74 6.50
C SER A 113 18.12 -0.94 5.61
N ASP A 114 18.73 -2.11 5.69
CA ASP A 114 19.80 -2.53 4.79
C ASP A 114 19.27 -3.14 3.49
N GLU A 115 17.96 -3.37 3.39
CA GLU A 115 17.35 -4.07 2.27
C GLU A 115 16.80 -3.13 1.19
N PHE A 116 16.25 -1.97 1.59
CA PHE A 116 15.68 -0.98 0.66
C PHE A 116 15.49 0.38 1.31
N GLU A 117 15.38 1.40 0.49
CA GLU A 117 15.02 2.76 0.90
C GLU A 117 13.93 3.34 -0.02
N LEU A 118 13.08 4.18 0.56
CA LEU A 118 12.09 4.96 -0.18
C LEU A 118 12.72 6.30 -0.56
N THR A 119 13.14 6.43 -1.81
CA THR A 119 13.80 7.65 -2.30
C THR A 119 12.78 8.72 -2.70
N SER A 120 13.17 9.98 -2.69
CA SER A 120 12.29 11.11 -3.04
C SER A 120 11.76 11.07 -4.48
N ASP A 121 12.49 10.40 -5.39
CA ASP A 121 12.10 10.23 -6.79
C ASP A 121 11.14 9.05 -7.04
N LEU A 122 10.88 8.26 -6.01
CA LEU A 122 10.07 7.04 -6.11
C LEU A 122 8.64 7.35 -6.58
N GLY A 123 8.08 8.50 -6.21
CA GLY A 123 6.77 8.92 -6.68
C GLY A 123 6.67 9.08 -8.20
N ALA A 124 7.76 9.46 -8.86
CA ALA A 124 7.82 9.56 -10.32
C ALA A 124 7.92 8.19 -11.02
N LYS A 125 8.30 7.16 -10.28
CA LYS A 125 8.45 5.78 -10.75
C LYS A 125 7.21 4.92 -10.54
N LEU A 126 6.21 5.45 -9.82
CA LEU A 126 4.95 4.74 -9.63
C LEU A 126 4.18 4.57 -10.93
N PRO A 127 3.31 3.56 -11.03
CA PRO A 127 2.50 3.32 -12.22
C PRO A 127 1.75 4.58 -12.65
N PRO A 128 1.86 4.97 -13.94
CA PRO A 128 1.20 6.18 -14.42
C PRO A 128 -0.32 6.02 -14.37
N GLY A 129 -1.00 7.07 -13.91
CA GLY A 129 -2.47 7.10 -13.84
C GLY A 129 -3.06 6.53 -12.55
N ALA A 130 -2.30 5.79 -11.74
CA ALA A 130 -2.77 5.37 -10.42
C ALA A 130 -2.77 6.55 -9.45
N GLN A 131 -3.91 6.79 -8.80
CA GLN A 131 -3.97 7.70 -7.66
C GLN A 131 -3.31 7.04 -6.46
N ALA A 132 -2.49 7.76 -5.70
CA ALA A 132 -1.92 7.25 -4.46
C ALA A 132 -2.42 8.09 -3.29
N ASP A 133 -3.04 7.41 -2.32
CA ASP A 133 -3.56 8.00 -1.09
C ASP A 133 -2.82 7.42 0.11
N VAL A 134 -2.48 8.29 1.05
CA VAL A 134 -1.77 7.92 2.28
C VAL A 134 -2.64 8.24 3.48
N PHE A 135 -2.94 7.24 4.28
CA PHE A 135 -3.67 7.35 5.54
C PHE A 135 -2.74 7.05 6.70
N HIS A 136 -2.74 7.92 7.71
CA HIS A 136 -1.84 7.78 8.85
C HIS A 136 -2.52 8.25 10.13
N GLY A 137 -2.40 7.47 11.19
CA GLY A 137 -2.91 7.83 12.50
C GLY A 137 -2.11 8.98 13.12
N LEU A 138 -2.79 10.01 13.65
CA LEU A 138 -2.11 11.16 14.30
C LEU A 138 -1.36 10.79 15.59
N ARG A 139 -1.67 9.63 16.16
CA ARG A 139 -1.08 9.10 17.40
C ARG A 139 -0.41 7.75 17.17
N ASP A 140 0.04 7.49 15.94
CA ASP A 140 0.77 6.26 15.65
C ASP A 140 2.18 6.37 16.25
N GLU A 141 2.47 5.50 17.22
CA GLU A 141 3.77 5.46 17.91
C GLU A 141 4.77 4.54 17.19
N THR A 142 4.27 3.61 16.36
CA THR A 142 5.09 2.65 15.63
C THR A 142 5.64 3.25 14.35
N ALA A 143 4.78 3.87 13.55
CA ALA A 143 5.16 4.69 12.41
C ALA A 143 4.68 6.13 12.68
N PRO A 144 5.53 7.02 13.20
CA PRO A 144 5.11 8.38 13.55
C PRO A 144 4.51 9.14 12.37
N PRO A 145 3.54 10.05 12.61
CA PRO A 145 2.88 10.82 11.54
C PRO A 145 3.83 11.61 10.64
N SER A 146 5.04 11.93 11.12
CA SER A 146 6.10 12.54 10.32
C SER A 146 6.52 11.69 9.12
N HIS A 147 6.37 10.37 9.20
CA HIS A 147 6.64 9.46 8.08
C HIS A 147 5.71 9.70 6.90
N ALA A 148 4.45 10.04 7.15
CA ALA A 148 3.50 10.37 6.09
C ALA A 148 3.91 11.61 5.27
N ALA A 149 4.60 12.57 5.90
CA ALA A 149 5.11 13.76 5.22
C ALA A 149 6.30 13.44 4.29
N CYS A 150 7.07 12.40 4.61
CA CYS A 150 8.22 11.95 3.82
C CYS A 150 7.82 10.99 2.69
N MET A 151 6.57 10.47 2.70
CA MET A 151 6.14 9.52 1.69
C MET A 151 6.20 10.12 0.28
N PRO A 152 6.74 9.37 -0.70
CA PRO A 152 6.74 9.79 -2.09
C PRO A 152 5.30 9.95 -2.57
N ARG A 153 5.00 11.13 -3.14
CA ARG A 153 3.69 11.40 -3.75
C ARG A 153 3.81 11.32 -5.26
N PRO A 154 2.88 10.65 -5.95
CA PRO A 154 2.88 10.66 -7.40
C PRO A 154 2.74 12.09 -7.90
N SER A 155 3.40 12.40 -9.01
CA SER A 155 3.29 13.70 -9.64
C SER A 155 1.83 13.96 -10.04
N ARG A 156 1.18 14.95 -9.42
CA ARG A 156 -0.18 15.36 -9.79
C ARG A 156 -0.16 15.83 -11.23
N ARG A 157 -0.82 15.13 -12.14
CA ARG A 157 -1.31 15.79 -13.35
C ARG A 157 -2.36 16.80 -12.90
N ARG A 158 -2.19 18.06 -13.30
CA ARG A 158 -3.08 19.16 -12.97
C ARG A 158 -4.50 18.79 -13.40
N GLY A 159 -5.39 18.74 -12.46
CA GLY A 159 -6.82 18.55 -12.70
C GLY A 159 -7.48 17.87 -11.53
N CYS A 160 -7.59 18.54 -10.41
CA CYS A 160 -8.65 18.26 -9.46
C CYS A 160 -8.94 19.46 -8.60
N THR A 161 -10.21 19.86 -8.71
CA THR A 161 -10.95 20.71 -7.80
C THR A 161 -10.72 20.28 -6.34
N SER A 162 -10.40 21.28 -5.53
CA SER A 162 -10.34 21.23 -4.08
C SER A 162 -11.54 20.51 -3.48
N CYS A 163 -11.31 19.40 -2.79
CA CYS A 163 -12.23 18.96 -1.75
C CYS A 163 -11.88 19.74 -0.46
N PRO A 164 -12.76 20.60 0.07
CA PRO A 164 -12.59 21.16 1.39
C PRO A 164 -12.96 20.10 2.41
N GLY A 165 -12.06 19.78 3.32
CA GLY A 165 -12.30 18.90 4.45
C GLY A 165 -11.57 17.56 4.36
N GLY A 166 -10.24 17.58 4.30
CA GLY A 166 -9.43 16.40 4.55
C GLY A 166 -9.46 16.08 6.03
N ILE A 167 -10.22 15.07 6.42
CA ILE A 167 -10.06 14.42 7.71
C ILE A 167 -8.84 13.53 7.56
N ILE A 168 -7.71 13.98 8.07
CA ILE A 168 -6.57 13.13 8.37
C ILE A 168 -6.91 12.50 9.72
N SER A 169 -7.43 11.32 9.70
CA SER A 169 -7.63 10.51 10.91
C SER A 169 -6.65 9.38 10.90
#